data_8f57743663a2a1e9aa8911e8d2324d6c
#
_entry.id   8f57743663a2a1e9aa8911e8d2324d6c
#
_cell.length_a   1.000
_cell.length_b   1.000
_cell.length_c   1.000
_cell.angle_alpha   90.00
_cell.angle_beta   90.00
_cell.angle_gamma   90.00
#
_symmetry.space_group_name_H-M   'P 1'
#
loop_
_entity.id
_entity.type
_entity.pdbx_description
1 polymer ?
#
loop_
_entity_poly.entity_id
_entity_poly.type
_entity_poly.pdbx_seq_one_letter_code
_entity_poly.pdbx_strand_id
1 'polypeptide(L)'
;MTNQTAMQYFEWYLPSDGQHWNNLAEDAQHLADLGISHVWMPPAFKATNKDDVGYGVYDLFDLGEFNQKGTVRTKYGLKEEYLNAINQLKNVGIVPMADVVLNHKAAADKLETFDVVEV
;
A
#
# COMPACT_ATOMS: atom_id res chain seq x y z
N MET A 1 -11.55 -2.60 29.32
CA MET A 1 -10.82 -3.18 28.17
C MET A 1 -11.56 -2.90 26.90
N THR A 2 -10.90 -2.31 25.93
CA THR A 2 -11.50 -1.98 24.65
C THR A 2 -11.36 -3.16 23.68
N ASN A 3 -12.43 -3.56 23.03
CA ASN A 3 -12.36 -4.57 21.97
C ASN A 3 -11.61 -4.01 20.77
N GLN A 4 -10.73 -4.81 20.19
CA GLN A 4 -10.02 -4.45 18.97
C GLN A 4 -10.73 -5.03 17.75
N THR A 5 -10.96 -4.20 16.75
CA THR A 5 -11.58 -4.58 15.48
C THR A 5 -10.70 -4.09 14.36
N ALA A 6 -10.08 -5.02 13.62
CA ALA A 6 -9.26 -4.71 12.47
C ALA A 6 -10.07 -4.83 11.18
N MET A 7 -9.89 -3.87 10.27
CA MET A 7 -10.51 -3.88 8.96
C MET A 7 -9.44 -3.89 7.88
N GLN A 8 -9.53 -4.82 6.94
CA GLN A 8 -8.76 -4.79 5.71
C GLN A 8 -9.41 -3.78 4.77
N TYR A 9 -8.73 -2.66 4.53
CA TYR A 9 -9.27 -1.58 3.70
C TYR A 9 -8.78 -1.69 2.26
N PHE A 10 -8.88 -2.87 1.67
CA PHE A 10 -8.62 -3.10 0.25
C PHE A 10 -9.14 -4.46 -0.19
N GLU A 11 -9.32 -4.61 -1.49
CA GLU A 11 -9.62 -5.89 -2.12
C GLU A 11 -8.93 -5.93 -3.51
N TRP A 12 -8.85 -7.10 -4.10
CA TRP A 12 -8.04 -7.34 -5.30
C TRP A 12 -8.47 -6.50 -6.52
N TYR A 13 -9.76 -6.27 -6.66
CA TYR A 13 -10.36 -5.64 -7.84
C TYR A 13 -10.68 -4.15 -7.67
N LEU A 14 -10.09 -3.49 -6.70
CA LEU A 14 -10.23 -2.04 -6.55
C LEU A 14 -9.87 -1.30 -7.84
N PRO A 15 -10.57 -0.20 -8.17
CA PRO A 15 -10.21 0.63 -9.32
C PRO A 15 -8.76 1.14 -9.23
N SER A 16 -8.06 1.13 -10.34
CA SER A 16 -6.71 1.71 -10.43
C SER A 16 -6.78 3.20 -10.81
N ASP A 17 -7.43 3.98 -9.96
CA ASP A 17 -7.67 5.42 -10.19
C ASP A 17 -6.77 6.32 -9.35
N GLY A 18 -5.93 5.74 -8.49
CA GLY A 18 -5.05 6.51 -7.62
C GLY A 18 -5.76 7.26 -6.49
N GLN A 19 -7.00 6.92 -6.18
CA GLN A 19 -7.80 7.63 -5.17
C GLN A 19 -7.97 6.89 -3.86
N HIS A 20 -7.43 5.69 -3.74
CA HIS A 20 -7.67 4.85 -2.58
C HIS A 20 -7.19 5.47 -1.26
N TRP A 21 -6.00 6.07 -1.25
CA TRP A 21 -5.50 6.76 -0.06
C TRP A 21 -6.37 7.95 0.33
N ASN A 22 -6.84 8.72 -0.66
CA ASN A 22 -7.75 9.84 -0.41
C ASN A 22 -9.10 9.36 0.12
N ASN A 23 -9.63 8.27 -0.43
CA ASN A 23 -10.87 7.66 0.04
C ASN A 23 -10.74 7.19 1.50
N LEU A 24 -9.61 6.55 1.84
CA LEU A 24 -9.36 6.13 3.22
C LEU A 24 -9.28 7.33 4.17
N ALA A 25 -8.60 8.39 3.76
CA ALA A 25 -8.50 9.62 4.56
C ALA A 25 -9.88 10.23 4.84
N GLU A 26 -10.75 10.25 3.83
CA GLU A 26 -12.12 10.77 3.97
C GLU A 26 -12.99 9.85 4.85
N ASP A 27 -12.79 8.54 4.78
CA ASP A 27 -13.56 7.56 5.54
C ASP A 27 -13.12 7.41 7.01
N ALA A 28 -11.99 7.97 7.39
CA ALA A 28 -11.36 7.73 8.69
C ALA A 28 -12.33 7.96 9.87
N GLN A 29 -13.06 9.07 9.89
CA GLN A 29 -14.02 9.35 10.95
C GLN A 29 -15.18 8.36 10.96
N HIS A 30 -15.68 8.01 9.79
CA HIS A 30 -16.76 7.02 9.66
C HIS A 30 -16.33 5.64 10.21
N LEU A 31 -15.11 5.20 9.90
CA LEU A 31 -14.55 3.95 10.42
C LEU A 31 -14.41 3.99 11.94
N ALA A 32 -13.97 5.11 12.51
CA ALA A 32 -13.90 5.29 13.96
C ALA A 32 -15.29 5.22 14.60
N ASP A 33 -16.30 5.84 13.99
CA ASP A 33 -17.68 5.83 14.46
C ASP A 33 -18.29 4.41 14.44
N LEU A 34 -17.82 3.55 13.52
CA LEU A 34 -18.21 2.14 13.47
C LEU A 34 -17.49 1.24 14.49
N GLY A 35 -16.53 1.79 15.24
CA GLY A 35 -15.75 1.04 16.23
C GLY A 35 -14.54 0.32 15.68
N ILE A 36 -14.08 0.65 14.47
CA ILE A 36 -12.83 0.12 13.91
C ILE A 36 -11.65 0.69 14.68
N SER A 37 -10.77 -0.17 15.18
CA SER A 37 -9.59 0.24 15.94
C SER A 37 -8.29 0.17 15.14
N HIS A 38 -8.24 -0.70 14.14
CA HIS A 38 -7.06 -0.93 13.29
C HIS A 38 -7.49 -1.01 11.83
N VAL A 39 -6.69 -0.44 10.94
CA VAL A 39 -6.90 -0.53 9.50
C VAL A 39 -5.66 -1.15 8.85
N TRP A 40 -5.86 -2.27 8.17
CA TRP A 40 -4.84 -2.89 7.34
C TRP A 40 -4.86 -2.24 5.97
N MET A 41 -3.79 -1.49 5.68
CA MET A 41 -3.59 -0.79 4.42
C MET A 41 -2.87 -1.71 3.43
N PRO A 42 -3.20 -1.65 2.13
CA PRO A 42 -2.48 -2.44 1.13
C PRO A 42 -1.01 -1.99 0.99
N PRO A 43 -0.16 -2.81 0.33
CA PRO A 43 1.24 -2.43 0.13
C PRO A 43 1.36 -1.08 -0.59
N ALA A 44 2.18 -0.18 -0.03
CA ALA A 44 2.31 1.19 -0.53
C ALA A 44 3.49 1.38 -1.48
N PHE A 45 4.38 0.37 -1.62
CA PHE A 45 5.58 0.49 -2.45
C PHE A 45 5.28 0.46 -3.93
N LYS A 46 6.23 0.97 -4.74
CA LYS A 46 6.16 0.86 -6.19
C LYS A 46 6.14 -0.61 -6.60
N ALA A 47 5.12 -0.96 -7.36
CA ALA A 47 4.91 -2.30 -7.89
C ALA A 47 5.32 -2.41 -9.36
N THR A 48 5.05 -3.56 -9.99
CA THR A 48 5.44 -3.84 -11.37
C THR A 48 4.79 -2.90 -12.39
N ASN A 49 3.61 -2.37 -12.06
CA ASN A 49 2.88 -1.38 -12.85
C ASN A 49 1.84 -0.67 -11.97
N LYS A 50 1.20 0.37 -12.53
CA LYS A 50 0.21 1.19 -11.80
C LYS A 50 -1.08 0.46 -11.40
N ASP A 51 -1.33 -0.71 -11.95
CA ASP A 51 -2.56 -1.47 -11.69
C ASP A 51 -2.34 -2.63 -10.71
N ASP A 52 -1.08 -2.88 -10.33
CA ASP A 52 -0.70 -3.96 -9.41
C ASP A 52 -1.21 -3.68 -8.00
N VAL A 53 -1.81 -4.69 -7.38
CA VAL A 53 -2.34 -4.62 -6.00
C VAL A 53 -1.25 -4.29 -4.98
N GLY A 54 0.03 -4.49 -5.33
CA GLY A 54 1.18 -4.14 -4.51
C GLY A 54 2.07 -5.32 -4.13
N TYR A 55 1.63 -6.54 -4.41
CA TYR A 55 2.41 -7.73 -4.09
C TYR A 55 3.47 -8.07 -5.15
N GLY A 56 3.40 -7.47 -6.35
CA GLY A 56 4.49 -7.46 -7.31
C GLY A 56 5.47 -6.33 -6.98
N VAL A 57 6.26 -6.49 -5.94
CA VAL A 57 7.11 -5.43 -5.39
C VAL A 57 8.29 -5.14 -6.31
N TYR A 58 8.43 -3.90 -6.75
CA TYR A 58 9.58 -3.45 -7.53
C TYR A 58 10.59 -2.66 -6.69
N ASP A 59 10.15 -1.61 -6.00
CA ASP A 59 11.03 -0.77 -5.20
C ASP A 59 10.40 -0.45 -3.83
N LEU A 60 11.01 -1.01 -2.78
CA LEU A 60 10.57 -0.83 -1.39
C LEU A 60 10.79 0.60 -0.86
N PHE A 61 11.64 1.37 -1.51
CA PHE A 61 11.96 2.74 -1.09
C PHE A 61 11.13 3.80 -1.81
N ASP A 62 10.31 3.40 -2.78
CA ASP A 62 9.43 4.30 -3.54
C ASP A 62 7.98 4.04 -3.15
N LEU A 63 7.39 4.96 -2.41
CA LEU A 63 5.99 4.89 -1.95
C LEU A 63 5.03 5.66 -2.86
N GLY A 64 5.39 5.86 -4.12
CA GLY A 64 4.60 6.66 -5.06
C GLY A 64 5.11 8.09 -5.17
N GLU A 65 6.43 8.27 -5.24
CA GLU A 65 7.05 9.59 -5.37
C GLU A 65 7.98 9.71 -6.59
N PHE A 66 8.50 8.59 -7.11
CA PHE A 66 9.41 8.58 -8.25
C PHE A 66 8.74 7.99 -9.50
N ASN A 67 9.06 8.54 -10.67
CA ASN A 67 8.56 7.99 -11.94
C ASN A 67 9.33 6.70 -12.27
N GLN A 68 8.75 5.59 -11.92
CA GLN A 68 9.28 4.24 -12.19
C GLN A 68 8.17 3.33 -12.70
N LYS A 69 8.51 2.40 -13.58
CA LYS A 69 7.52 1.50 -14.20
C LYS A 69 6.36 2.26 -14.88
N GLY A 70 6.68 3.41 -15.47
CA GLY A 70 5.74 4.23 -16.23
C GLY A 70 4.74 5.03 -15.39
N THR A 71 4.97 5.17 -14.09
CA THR A 71 4.06 5.89 -13.19
C THR A 71 4.80 6.50 -12.00
N VAL A 72 4.30 7.61 -11.50
CA VAL A 72 4.72 8.16 -10.21
C VAL A 72 3.90 7.51 -9.09
N ARG A 73 2.57 7.50 -9.21
CA ARG A 73 1.68 6.89 -8.22
C ARG A 73 1.71 5.37 -8.26
N THR A 74 1.34 4.76 -7.17
CA THR A 74 0.91 3.35 -7.13
C THR A 74 -0.56 3.24 -7.53
N LYS A 75 -1.13 2.03 -7.53
CA LYS A 75 -2.57 1.83 -7.71
C LYS A 75 -3.40 2.70 -6.77
N TYR A 76 -2.89 2.95 -5.57
CA TYR A 76 -3.63 3.59 -4.48
C TYR A 76 -3.40 5.09 -4.36
N GLY A 77 -2.36 5.62 -4.97
CA GLY A 77 -2.08 7.06 -4.96
C GLY A 77 -0.61 7.41 -4.80
N LEU A 78 -0.36 8.65 -4.43
CA LEU A 78 0.95 9.22 -4.19
C LEU A 78 1.39 9.01 -2.72
N LYS A 79 2.69 9.08 -2.48
CA LYS A 79 3.26 9.00 -1.13
C LYS A 79 2.65 10.00 -0.16
N GLU A 80 2.48 11.26 -0.57
CA GLU A 80 1.89 12.29 0.29
C GLU A 80 0.44 11.96 0.67
N GLU A 81 -0.31 11.35 -0.23
CA GLU A 81 -1.68 10.92 0.02
C GLU A 81 -1.71 9.73 1.00
N TYR A 82 -0.75 8.82 0.88
CA TYR A 82 -0.57 7.71 1.83
C TYR A 82 -0.27 8.24 3.24
N LEU A 83 0.65 9.18 3.37
CA LEU A 83 1.01 9.78 4.65
C LEU A 83 -0.18 10.57 5.25
N ASN A 84 -0.94 11.26 4.41
CA ASN A 84 -2.15 11.95 4.86
C ASN A 84 -3.20 10.97 5.39
N ALA A 85 -3.41 9.86 4.70
CA ALA A 85 -4.35 8.82 5.16
C ALA A 85 -3.94 8.28 6.54
N ILE A 86 -2.65 7.99 6.74
CA ILE A 86 -2.10 7.58 8.04
C ILE A 86 -2.41 8.64 9.11
N ASN A 87 -2.18 9.91 8.82
CA ASN A 87 -2.42 10.99 9.77
C ASN A 87 -3.90 11.11 10.12
N GLN A 88 -4.80 11.00 9.14
CA GLN A 88 -6.24 11.05 9.39
C GLN A 88 -6.72 9.88 10.26
N LEU A 89 -6.21 8.67 10.02
CA LEU A 89 -6.51 7.52 10.87
C LEU A 89 -6.04 7.76 12.31
N LYS A 90 -4.82 8.23 12.49
CA LYS A 90 -4.26 8.51 13.82
C LYS A 90 -5.05 9.61 14.54
N ASN A 91 -5.51 10.62 13.83
CA ASN A 91 -6.30 11.72 14.41
C ASN A 91 -7.64 11.27 14.99
N VAL A 92 -8.19 10.17 14.49
CA VAL A 92 -9.45 9.60 14.98
C VAL A 92 -9.22 8.37 15.89
N GLY A 93 -7.97 8.10 16.26
CA GLY A 93 -7.61 7.02 17.19
C GLY A 93 -7.52 5.64 16.55
N ILE A 94 -7.45 5.54 15.23
CA ILE A 94 -7.27 4.27 14.53
C ILE A 94 -5.78 4.00 14.29
N VAL A 95 -5.35 2.76 14.54
CA VAL A 95 -3.98 2.33 14.30
C VAL A 95 -3.84 1.87 12.84
N PRO A 96 -3.04 2.55 12.00
CA PRO A 96 -2.75 2.08 10.66
C PRO A 96 -1.76 0.91 10.71
N MET A 97 -2.00 -0.14 9.92
CA MET A 97 -1.10 -1.28 9.75
C MET A 97 -0.61 -1.31 8.31
N ALA A 98 0.70 -1.20 8.14
CA ALA A 98 1.33 -1.28 6.83
C ALA A 98 1.53 -2.74 6.41
N ASP A 99 1.17 -3.06 5.17
CA ASP A 99 1.49 -4.35 4.57
C ASP A 99 2.89 -4.28 3.97
N VAL A 100 3.84 -4.97 4.58
CA VAL A 100 5.26 -4.91 4.20
C VAL A 100 5.68 -6.24 3.59
N VAL A 101 5.92 -6.24 2.28
CA VAL A 101 6.29 -7.42 1.51
C VAL A 101 7.82 -7.48 1.40
N LEU A 102 8.47 -8.29 2.23
CA LEU A 102 9.93 -8.45 2.26
C LEU A 102 10.41 -9.76 1.64
N ASN A 103 9.49 -10.60 1.18
CA ASN A 103 9.78 -11.96 0.73
C ASN A 103 10.36 -12.03 -0.69
N HIS A 104 9.95 -11.10 -1.58
CA HIS A 104 10.31 -11.15 -3.00
C HIS A 104 10.29 -9.77 -3.63
N LYS A 105 10.90 -9.68 -4.83
CA LYS A 105 10.81 -8.53 -5.75
C LYS A 105 10.47 -9.02 -7.15
N ALA A 106 9.96 -8.14 -7.98
CA ALA A 106 9.52 -8.44 -9.34
C ALA A 106 9.91 -7.32 -10.32
N ALA A 107 9.83 -7.61 -11.62
CA ALA A 107 10.04 -6.65 -12.70
C ALA A 107 11.42 -5.97 -12.70
N ALA A 108 12.47 -6.74 -12.47
CA ALA A 108 13.86 -6.27 -12.50
C ALA A 108 14.17 -5.52 -13.81
N ASP A 109 15.10 -4.57 -13.75
CA ASP A 109 15.45 -3.69 -14.88
C ASP A 109 16.19 -4.43 -15.98
N LYS A 110 16.90 -5.51 -15.64
CA LYS A 110 17.65 -6.32 -16.59
C LYS A 110 17.76 -7.76 -16.13
N LEU A 111 18.05 -8.63 -17.07
CA LEU A 111 18.39 -10.03 -16.80
C LEU A 111 19.86 -10.12 -16.42
N GLU A 112 20.16 -10.98 -15.45
CA GLU A 112 21.52 -11.39 -15.13
C GLU A 112 21.61 -12.91 -15.25
N THR A 113 22.72 -13.38 -15.83
CA THR A 113 23.00 -14.81 -15.96
C THR A 113 24.16 -15.17 -15.03
N PHE A 114 23.99 -16.20 -14.25
CA PHE A 114 25.05 -16.73 -13.41
C PHE A 114 24.98 -18.26 -13.39
N ASP A 115 26.14 -18.86 -13.17
CA ASP A 115 26.23 -20.32 -13.08
C ASP A 115 25.82 -20.78 -11.68
N VAL A 116 25.00 -21.82 -11.64
CA VAL A 116 24.58 -22.47 -10.40
C VAL A 116 25.06 -23.92 -10.40
N VAL A 117 25.46 -24.36 -9.25
CA VAL A 117 25.77 -25.79 -9.01
C VAL A 117 24.61 -26.40 -8.25
N GLU A 118 23.98 -27.40 -8.86
CA GLU A 118 22.95 -28.18 -8.19
C GLU A 118 23.59 -29.08 -7.16
N VAL A 119 23.10 -29.09 -5.96
CA VAL A 119 23.61 -29.86 -4.83
C VAL A 119 22.68 -31.01 -4.50
#